data_4add1f49a7a03dfe0d1010c80fdb7f8f
#
_entry.id   4add1f49a7a03dfe0d1010c80fdb7f8f
#
_cell.length_a   1.000
_cell.length_b   1.000
_cell.length_c   1.000
_cell.angle_alpha   90.00
_cell.angle_beta   90.00
_cell.angle_gamma   90.00
#
_symmetry.space_group_name_H-M   'P 1'
#
loop_
_entity.id
_entity.type
_entity.pdbx_description
1 polymer ?
#
loop_
_entity_poly.entity_id
_entity_poly.type
_entity_poly.pdbx_seq_one_letter_code
_entity_poly.pdbx_strand_id
1 'polypeptide(L)' 'MNGAMHKVDMQSRALKLKNELYERYERHELSEQECRGADEYLNKVLDVVDEFAY' A
#
# COMPACT_ATOMS: atom_id res chain seq x y z
N MET A 1 -9.67 -22.10 7.03
CA MET A 1 -8.47 -21.33 6.78
C MET A 1 -7.77 -21.05 8.09
N ASN A 2 -6.52 -21.07 8.06
CA ASN A 2 -5.76 -20.85 9.28
C ASN A 2 -5.75 -19.41 9.73
N GLY A 3 -6.46 -18.56 9.10
CA GLY A 3 -6.60 -17.18 9.50
C GLY A 3 -5.40 -16.30 9.24
N ALA A 4 -4.29 -16.91 8.89
CA ALA A 4 -3.09 -16.11 8.67
C ALA A 4 -3.09 -15.58 7.25
N MET A 5 -2.81 -14.32 7.13
CA MET A 5 -2.65 -13.73 5.81
C MET A 5 -1.20 -13.90 5.41
N HIS A 6 -0.99 -14.48 4.25
CA HIS A 6 0.36 -14.67 3.77
C HIS A 6 0.97 -13.35 3.34
N LYS A 7 2.30 -13.30 3.40
CA LYS A 7 3.07 -12.13 2.99
C LYS A 7 2.67 -11.64 1.60
N VAL A 8 2.52 -12.58 0.66
CA VAL A 8 2.15 -12.23 -0.72
C VAL A 8 0.79 -11.56 -0.76
N ASP A 9 -0.17 -12.06 0.02
CA ASP A 9 -1.51 -11.48 0.07
C ASP A 9 -1.47 -10.07 0.62
N MET A 10 -0.70 -9.85 1.67
CA MET A 10 -0.58 -8.53 2.28
C MET A 10 0.12 -7.56 1.34
N GLN A 11 1.18 -8.01 0.67
CA GLN A 11 1.88 -7.19 -0.31
C GLN A 11 0.96 -6.83 -1.48
N SER A 12 0.19 -7.80 -1.94
CA SER A 12 -0.73 -7.58 -3.04
C SER A 12 -1.79 -6.53 -2.68
N ARG A 13 -2.30 -6.59 -1.46
CA ARG A 13 -3.29 -5.61 -1.01
C ARG A 13 -2.70 -4.22 -0.89
N ALA A 14 -1.48 -4.12 -0.38
CA ALA A 14 -0.81 -2.83 -0.27
C ALA A 14 -0.53 -2.24 -1.65
N LEU A 15 -0.13 -3.07 -2.60
CA LEU A 15 0.11 -2.61 -3.97
C LEU A 15 -1.19 -2.15 -4.64
N LYS A 16 -2.28 -2.82 -4.34
CA LYS A 16 -3.59 -2.42 -4.85
C LYS A 16 -3.97 -1.04 -4.32
N LEU A 17 -3.69 -0.80 -3.04
CA LEU A 17 -3.93 0.52 -2.46
C LEU A 17 -3.06 1.59 -3.10
N LYS A 18 -1.82 1.26 -3.45
CA LYS A 18 -0.96 2.21 -4.15
C LYS A 18 -1.53 2.53 -5.53
N ASN A 19 -2.03 1.53 -6.23
CA ASN A 19 -2.64 1.78 -7.54
C ASN A 19 -3.85 2.69 -7.42
N GLU A 20 -4.70 2.48 -6.42
CA GLU A 20 -5.85 3.35 -6.17
C GLU A 20 -5.39 4.77 -5.86
N LEU A 21 -4.33 4.89 -5.08
CA LEU A 21 -3.78 6.18 -4.72
C LEU A 21 -3.38 6.97 -5.96
N TYR A 22 -2.64 6.32 -6.86
CA TYR A 22 -2.19 6.99 -8.07
C TYR A 22 -3.34 7.31 -9.02
N GLU A 23 -4.34 6.45 -9.07
CA GLU A 23 -5.54 6.74 -9.87
C GLU A 23 -6.24 7.99 -9.37
N ARG A 24 -6.36 8.13 -8.05
CA ARG A 24 -6.97 9.32 -7.48
C ARG A 24 -6.14 10.56 -7.76
N TYR A 25 -4.85 10.43 -7.70
CA TYR A 25 -3.96 11.53 -8.01
C TYR A 25 -4.14 11.97 -9.46
N GLU A 26 -4.21 11.01 -10.37
CA GLU A 26 -4.41 11.30 -11.80
C GLU A 26 -5.75 11.98 -12.05
N ARG A 27 -6.75 11.67 -11.26
CA ARG A 27 -8.07 12.30 -11.38
C ARG A 27 -8.15 13.63 -10.64
N HIS A 28 -7.03 14.12 -10.12
CA HIS A 28 -6.96 15.39 -9.41
C HIS A 28 -7.77 15.39 -8.12
N GLU A 29 -7.97 14.22 -7.52
CA GLU A 29 -8.65 14.11 -6.24
C GLU A 29 -7.71 14.31 -5.07
N LEU A 30 -6.41 14.24 -5.31
CA LEU A 30 -5.38 14.40 -4.29
C LEU A 30 -4.32 15.36 -4.77
N SER A 31 -3.77 16.14 -3.84
CA SER A 31 -2.61 16.97 -4.16
C SER A 31 -1.37 16.10 -4.23
N GLU A 32 -0.31 16.66 -4.79
CA GLU A 32 0.97 15.97 -4.86
C GLU A 32 1.48 15.61 -3.47
N GLN A 33 1.31 16.52 -2.51
CA GLN A 33 1.72 16.28 -1.14
C GLN A 33 0.95 15.14 -0.49
N GLU A 34 -0.35 15.11 -0.71
CA GLU A 34 -1.18 14.03 -0.18
C GLU A 34 -0.81 12.70 -0.78
N CYS A 35 -0.59 12.67 -2.08
CA CYS A 35 -0.20 11.45 -2.77
C CYS A 35 1.15 10.94 -2.26
N ARG A 36 2.11 11.85 -2.11
CA ARG A 36 3.45 11.49 -1.65
C ARG A 36 3.42 10.97 -0.22
N GLY A 37 2.66 11.63 0.66
CA GLY A 37 2.55 11.19 2.04
C GLY A 37 1.93 9.81 2.16
N ALA A 38 0.88 9.55 1.41
CA ALA A 38 0.24 8.25 1.41
C ALA A 38 1.16 7.17 0.84
N ASP A 39 1.88 7.49 -0.23
CA ASP A 39 2.83 6.57 -0.82
C ASP A 39 3.93 6.18 0.15
N GLU A 40 4.47 7.15 0.87
CA GLU A 40 5.48 6.89 1.89
C GLU A 40 4.94 5.95 2.96
N TYR A 41 3.71 6.20 3.39
CA TYR A 41 3.11 5.37 4.42
C TYR A 41 2.91 3.94 3.94
N LEU A 42 2.45 3.77 2.72
CA LEU A 42 2.27 2.44 2.14
C LEU A 42 3.60 1.71 1.99
N ASN A 43 4.66 2.44 1.67
CA ASN A 43 5.99 1.85 1.62
C ASN A 43 6.43 1.34 2.99
N LYS A 44 6.12 2.09 4.04
CA LYS A 44 6.41 1.65 5.41
C LYS A 44 5.63 0.40 5.77
N VAL A 45 4.38 0.34 5.35
CA VAL A 45 3.55 -0.85 5.57
C VAL A 45 4.17 -2.05 4.86
N LEU A 46 4.63 -1.87 3.63
CA LEU A 46 5.28 -2.94 2.88
C LEU A 46 6.56 -3.42 3.58
N ASP A 47 7.32 -2.49 4.14
CA ASP A 47 8.52 -2.84 4.88
C ASP A 47 8.19 -3.67 6.11
N VAL A 48 7.13 -3.31 6.82
CA VAL A 48 6.68 -4.05 7.99
C VAL A 48 6.26 -5.46 7.60
N VAL A 49 5.52 -5.58 6.51
CA VAL A 49 5.08 -6.88 6.02
C VAL A 49 6.30 -7.74 5.67
N ASP A 50 7.29 -7.13 5.04
CA ASP A 50 8.50 -7.85 4.66
C ASP A 50 9.29 -8.32 5.87
N GLU A 51 9.22 -7.56 6.96
CA GLU A 51 9.95 -7.85 8.19
C GLU A 51 9.29 -8.95 9.01
N PHE A 52 7.97 -8.95 9.09
CA PHE A 52 7.25 -9.82 10.01
C PHE A 52 6.55 -10.99 9.36
N ALA A 53 6.33 -10.96 8.08
CA ALA A 53 5.64 -12.03 7.37
C ALA A 53 6.62 -12.80 6.50
N TYR A 54 6.49 -14.10 6.50
CA TYR A 54 7.33 -14.91 5.63
C TYR A 54 6.69 -16.25 5.35
#